data_6dca2d45456c93374892fd5e655d8530
#
_entry.id   6dca2d45456c93374892fd5e655d8530
#
_cell.length_a   1.000
_cell.length_b   1.000
_cell.length_c   1.000
_cell.angle_alpha   90.00
_cell.angle_beta   90.00
_cell.angle_gamma   90.00
#
_symmetry.space_group_name_H-M   'P 1'
#
loop_
_entity.id
_entity.type
_entity.pdbx_description
1 polymer ?
#
loop_
_entity_poly.entity_id
_entity_poly.type
_entity_poly.pdbx_seq_one_letter_code
_entity_poly.pdbx_strand_id
1 'polypeptide(L)'
;MSTEYGADQIQILEGLEAVRKRPGMYIGSTSVRGLHHLVYEIVDNSVDEALAGYCTHIIVTINKDNSITVEDDGRGIPVGINHKAGIPAVEVVFTVLHAGGKFGGGGYKVSGGLHGVGASVVNALSNWLEVQIFHDGKIYKQRYERGHTMYPLKEVGKCDINKTGTTVTFSPDGSIFEETVYDFDTLKQRLRETAFLTKNLRITLRDDREEPVKERVFHYEGGIKEFVTYLNKSKEALYPEVIYCEGEKNGVLVEVAMQHNDAYNEATYSFVNNIITPEGGTHLAGFRNALTKTFNEYARANKILKDSEPALSGDDIREGLTAIVSIKIEEPQFEGQTKQKLGNSEARGAVDSVVSEQLTYFLEQNPQVAKTICEKSLLAQRAREAARKARDLTRRKTALEGTSLPGKLADCSDKDPKNCEIFIVEGDSAGGIIIIL
;
A
#
# COMPACT_ATOMS: atom_id res chain seq x y z
N MET A 1 3.92 50.04 0.23
CA MET A 1 5.34 49.76 -0.07
C MET A 1 5.34 48.46 -0.89
N SER A 2 5.68 48.52 -2.18
CA SER A 2 5.86 47.34 -2.98
C SER A 2 7.14 46.68 -2.50
N THR A 3 7.07 45.53 -1.89
CA THR A 3 8.22 44.66 -1.63
C THR A 3 8.75 44.21 -2.98
N GLU A 4 9.81 44.84 -3.44
CA GLU A 4 10.50 44.46 -4.67
C GLU A 4 11.02 43.01 -4.51
N TYR A 5 10.57 42.08 -5.37
CA TYR A 5 11.03 40.70 -5.34
C TYR A 5 12.47 40.64 -5.88
N GLY A 6 13.44 40.62 -4.96
CA GLY A 6 14.85 40.60 -5.25
C GLY A 6 15.54 39.28 -4.91
N ALA A 7 16.77 39.10 -5.34
CA ALA A 7 17.56 37.86 -5.12
C ALA A 7 17.69 37.47 -3.65
N ASP A 8 17.77 38.45 -2.75
CA ASP A 8 17.89 38.27 -1.28
C ASP A 8 16.64 37.66 -0.64
N GLN A 9 15.50 37.61 -1.36
CA GLN A 9 14.28 36.97 -0.88
C GLN A 9 14.25 35.47 -1.15
N ILE A 10 15.18 34.95 -1.94
CA ILE A 10 15.35 33.52 -2.18
C ILE A 10 16.05 32.91 -0.97
N GLN A 11 15.30 32.19 -0.12
CA GLN A 11 15.81 31.51 1.05
C GLN A 11 16.32 30.12 0.69
N ILE A 12 17.53 29.80 1.09
CA ILE A 12 18.11 28.46 1.01
C ILE A 12 17.88 27.80 2.37
N LEU A 13 17.20 26.66 2.37
CA LEU A 13 16.99 25.84 3.57
C LEU A 13 17.96 24.67 3.54
N GLU A 14 18.77 24.52 4.57
CA GLU A 14 19.74 23.46 4.67
C GLU A 14 19.39 22.43 5.73
N GLY A 15 19.78 21.17 5.52
CA GLY A 15 19.67 20.09 6.48
C GLY A 15 18.24 19.89 7.05
N LEU A 16 18.15 19.66 8.35
CA LEU A 16 16.89 19.35 9.03
C LEU A 16 15.96 20.55 9.21
N GLU A 17 16.45 21.77 9.03
CA GLU A 17 15.60 22.98 9.04
C GLU A 17 14.59 22.96 7.88
N ALA A 18 15.01 22.47 6.71
CA ALA A 18 14.11 22.28 5.56
C ALA A 18 12.94 21.34 5.90
N VAL A 19 13.19 20.26 6.64
CA VAL A 19 12.17 19.32 7.10
C VAL A 19 11.16 20.01 8.02
N ARG A 20 11.63 20.76 9.00
CA ARG A 20 10.78 21.48 9.95
C ARG A 20 9.92 22.54 9.30
N LYS A 21 10.45 23.24 8.30
CA LYS A 21 9.70 24.28 7.55
C LYS A 21 8.69 23.72 6.54
N ARG A 22 8.95 22.53 6.00
CA ARG A 22 8.11 21.88 4.98
C ARG A 22 7.88 20.39 5.28
N PRO A 23 7.31 20.04 6.45
CA PRO A 23 7.14 18.66 6.89
C PRO A 23 6.31 17.83 5.91
N GLY A 24 5.28 18.43 5.28
CA GLY A 24 4.42 17.75 4.30
C GLY A 24 5.17 17.14 3.10
N MET A 25 6.34 17.67 2.73
CA MET A 25 7.17 17.09 1.67
C MET A 25 7.75 15.71 2.06
N TYR A 26 7.94 15.45 3.36
CA TYR A 26 8.57 14.25 3.87
C TYR A 26 7.59 13.22 4.44
N ILE A 27 6.54 13.69 5.13
CA ILE A 27 5.55 12.84 5.80
C ILE A 27 4.13 12.95 5.23
N GLY A 28 3.95 13.74 4.16
CA GLY A 28 2.68 13.91 3.45
C GLY A 28 1.71 14.90 4.08
N SER A 29 1.63 14.98 5.41
CA SER A 29 0.79 15.94 6.14
C SER A 29 1.26 16.11 7.58
N THR A 30 0.76 17.15 8.27
CA THR A 30 0.96 17.36 9.73
C THR A 30 -0.25 16.93 10.58
N SER A 31 -1.24 16.31 9.95
CA SER A 31 -2.40 15.73 10.62
C SER A 31 -2.05 14.42 11.35
N VAL A 32 -3.03 13.77 11.97
CA VAL A 32 -2.92 12.46 12.62
C VAL A 32 -2.22 11.42 11.72
N ARG A 33 -2.46 11.46 10.40
CA ARG A 33 -1.80 10.55 9.44
C ARG A 33 -0.29 10.76 9.40
N GLY A 34 0.18 12.00 9.34
CA GLY A 34 1.60 12.32 9.35
C GLY A 34 2.25 12.04 10.71
N LEU A 35 1.51 12.22 11.82
CA LEU A 35 1.97 11.84 13.15
C LEU A 35 2.31 10.35 13.22
N HIS A 36 1.39 9.48 12.78
CA HIS A 36 1.61 8.02 12.78
C HIS A 36 2.71 7.60 11.81
N HIS A 37 2.94 8.37 10.74
CA HIS A 37 4.01 8.12 9.78
C HIS A 37 5.40 8.14 10.44
N LEU A 38 5.62 8.97 11.48
CA LEU A 38 6.87 8.96 12.25
C LEU A 38 7.16 7.58 12.85
N VAL A 39 6.14 6.91 13.38
CA VAL A 39 6.28 5.55 13.93
C VAL A 39 6.64 4.57 12.83
N TYR A 40 5.99 4.69 11.67
CA TYR A 40 6.22 3.79 10.54
C TYR A 40 7.66 3.90 10.02
N GLU A 41 8.23 5.10 9.93
CA GLU A 41 9.62 5.30 9.48
C GLU A 41 10.65 4.62 10.41
N ILE A 42 10.43 4.62 11.73
CA ILE A 42 11.31 3.91 12.68
C ILE A 42 11.08 2.41 12.61
N VAL A 43 9.82 1.95 12.59
CA VAL A 43 9.48 0.52 12.49
C VAL A 43 10.01 -0.07 11.18
N ASP A 44 9.89 0.64 10.05
CA ASP A 44 10.37 0.18 8.75
C ASP A 44 11.90 -0.04 8.76
N ASN A 45 12.67 0.72 9.55
CA ASN A 45 14.11 0.45 9.74
C ASN A 45 14.36 -0.89 10.45
N SER A 46 13.58 -1.21 11.47
CA SER A 46 13.66 -2.50 12.18
C SER A 46 13.17 -3.67 11.29
N VAL A 47 12.16 -3.43 10.44
CA VAL A 47 11.68 -4.39 9.44
C VAL A 47 12.76 -4.67 8.39
N ASP A 48 13.52 -3.66 7.97
CA ASP A 48 14.65 -3.85 7.06
C ASP A 48 15.74 -4.75 7.67
N GLU A 49 16.00 -4.67 8.99
CA GLU A 49 16.85 -5.64 9.70
C GLU A 49 16.26 -7.06 9.67
N ALA A 50 14.92 -7.18 9.79
CA ALA A 50 14.26 -8.48 9.69
C ALA A 50 14.32 -9.06 8.27
N LEU A 51 14.13 -8.23 7.23
CA LEU A 51 14.30 -8.65 5.83
C LEU A 51 15.74 -9.05 5.51
N ALA A 52 16.73 -8.45 6.18
CA ALA A 52 18.12 -8.84 6.10
C ALA A 52 18.47 -10.09 6.93
N GLY A 53 17.51 -10.63 7.72
CA GLY A 53 17.66 -11.83 8.51
C GLY A 53 18.28 -11.63 9.91
N TYR A 54 18.35 -10.41 10.40
CA TYR A 54 19.02 -10.09 11.68
C TYR A 54 18.06 -9.71 12.82
N CYS A 55 16.79 -9.40 12.52
CA CYS A 55 15.79 -9.04 13.52
C CYS A 55 14.66 -10.08 13.55
N THR A 56 14.26 -10.48 14.74
CA THR A 56 13.18 -11.46 14.99
C THR A 56 12.04 -10.89 15.82
N HIS A 57 12.28 -9.81 16.55
CA HIS A 57 11.27 -9.20 17.41
C HIS A 57 11.37 -7.67 17.41
N ILE A 58 10.24 -7.04 17.18
CA ILE A 58 10.06 -5.58 17.28
C ILE A 58 9.02 -5.29 18.37
N ILE A 59 9.32 -4.36 19.28
CA ILE A 59 8.39 -3.89 20.30
C ILE A 59 8.11 -2.41 20.05
N VAL A 60 6.84 -2.06 19.93
CA VAL A 60 6.38 -0.67 19.80
C VAL A 60 5.56 -0.32 21.03
N THR A 61 5.99 0.69 21.78
CA THR A 61 5.30 1.11 23.00
C THR A 61 4.84 2.57 22.88
N ILE A 62 3.57 2.80 23.13
CA ILE A 62 3.02 4.15 23.38
C ILE A 62 3.23 4.38 24.90
N ASN A 63 4.15 5.26 25.24
CA ASN A 63 4.50 5.53 26.63
C ASN A 63 3.44 6.39 27.34
N LYS A 64 3.48 6.44 28.69
CA LYS A 64 2.53 7.23 29.51
C LYS A 64 2.52 8.72 29.18
N ASP A 65 3.63 9.27 28.75
CA ASP A 65 3.78 10.65 28.31
C ASP A 65 3.43 10.87 26.83
N ASN A 66 2.88 9.83 26.17
CA ASN A 66 2.54 9.79 24.76
C ASN A 66 3.76 9.91 23.81
N SER A 67 4.97 9.68 24.28
CA SER A 67 6.11 9.37 23.41
C SER A 67 6.01 7.95 22.87
N ILE A 68 6.77 7.65 21.81
CA ILE A 68 6.85 6.30 21.23
C ILE A 68 8.23 5.73 21.48
N THR A 69 8.27 4.46 21.87
CA THR A 69 9.49 3.66 21.90
C THR A 69 9.37 2.53 20.89
N VAL A 70 10.36 2.39 20.01
CA VAL A 70 10.52 1.24 19.11
C VAL A 70 11.82 0.54 19.46
N GLU A 71 11.72 -0.75 19.77
CA GLU A 71 12.86 -1.61 20.13
C GLU A 71 12.96 -2.75 19.13
N ASP A 72 14.15 -3.08 18.68
CA ASP A 72 14.43 -4.25 17.86
C ASP A 72 15.64 -5.04 18.40
N ASP A 73 15.71 -6.32 18.04
CA ASP A 73 16.80 -7.24 18.32
C ASP A 73 17.75 -7.42 17.12
N GLY A 74 17.81 -6.44 16.22
CA GLY A 74 18.68 -6.44 15.05
C GLY A 74 20.17 -6.27 15.38
N ARG A 75 20.99 -5.97 14.40
CA ARG A 75 22.45 -5.77 14.60
C ARG A 75 22.81 -4.54 15.42
N GLY A 76 21.89 -3.58 15.52
CA GLY A 76 22.15 -2.25 16.05
C GLY A 76 22.77 -1.31 15.03
N ILE A 77 22.48 -0.02 15.15
CA ILE A 77 23.10 1.02 14.30
C ILE A 77 24.61 1.08 14.62
N PRO A 78 25.52 1.14 13.62
CA PRO A 78 26.95 1.24 13.87
C PRO A 78 27.32 2.45 14.73
N VAL A 79 28.16 2.23 15.73
CA VAL A 79 28.60 3.27 16.68
C VAL A 79 29.95 3.90 16.33
N GLY A 80 30.65 3.34 15.34
CA GLY A 80 31.97 3.84 14.86
C GLY A 80 31.84 5.19 14.13
N ILE A 81 32.99 5.85 13.97
CA ILE A 81 33.07 7.13 13.24
C ILE A 81 32.88 6.89 11.73
N ASN A 82 31.94 7.63 11.11
CA ASN A 82 31.86 7.72 9.68
C ASN A 82 32.97 8.62 9.14
N HIS A 83 33.90 8.07 8.37
CA HIS A 83 35.09 8.78 7.90
C HIS A 83 34.79 9.99 7.00
N LYS A 84 33.66 10.00 6.27
CA LYS A 84 33.26 11.13 5.42
C LYS A 84 32.68 12.28 6.23
N ALA A 85 31.88 11.97 7.25
CA ALA A 85 31.19 12.96 8.07
C ALA A 85 32.02 13.41 9.28
N GLY A 86 33.01 12.61 9.73
CA GLY A 86 33.83 12.87 10.90
C GLY A 86 33.09 12.71 12.25
N ILE A 87 31.85 12.20 12.23
CA ILE A 87 31.00 11.99 13.40
C ILE A 87 30.53 10.52 13.49
N PRO A 88 30.01 10.04 14.62
CA PRO A 88 29.48 8.69 14.74
C PRO A 88 28.44 8.35 13.68
N ALA A 89 28.44 7.12 13.16
CA ALA A 89 27.49 6.72 12.13
C ALA A 89 26.03 6.85 12.57
N VAL A 90 25.71 6.60 13.84
CA VAL A 90 24.39 6.84 14.42
C VAL A 90 23.97 8.31 14.32
N GLU A 91 24.90 9.24 14.59
CA GLU A 91 24.62 10.67 14.47
C GLU A 91 24.36 11.07 13.01
N VAL A 92 25.11 10.49 12.07
CA VAL A 92 24.84 10.69 10.61
C VAL A 92 23.43 10.24 10.26
N VAL A 93 22.98 9.07 10.73
CA VAL A 93 21.64 8.52 10.45
C VAL A 93 20.53 9.46 10.94
N PHE A 94 20.71 10.10 12.09
CA PHE A 94 19.67 10.96 12.68
C PHE A 94 19.78 12.44 12.33
N THR A 95 20.91 12.93 11.81
CA THR A 95 21.11 14.37 11.56
C THR A 95 21.37 14.75 10.10
N VAL A 96 21.71 13.79 9.25
CA VAL A 96 22.05 14.06 7.84
C VAL A 96 20.96 13.47 6.93
N LEU A 97 20.39 14.30 6.05
CA LEU A 97 19.48 13.85 5.02
C LEU A 97 20.24 13.08 3.92
N HIS A 98 19.58 12.12 3.32
CA HIS A 98 20.15 11.28 2.25
C HIS A 98 21.42 10.55 2.68
N ALA A 99 21.45 10.11 3.94
CA ALA A 99 22.51 9.30 4.50
C ALA A 99 21.96 7.98 5.05
N GLY A 100 22.68 6.88 4.82
CA GLY A 100 22.27 5.55 5.33
C GLY A 100 23.07 4.43 4.72
N GLY A 101 23.07 3.27 5.38
CA GLY A 101 23.76 2.05 4.94
C GLY A 101 23.04 1.27 3.83
N LYS A 102 21.94 1.80 3.28
CA LYS A 102 21.07 1.16 2.28
C LYS A 102 21.38 1.64 0.85
N PHE A 103 22.30 2.61 0.68
CA PHE A 103 22.80 3.07 -0.60
C PHE A 103 24.01 2.22 -1.02
N GLY A 104 23.89 1.33 -1.99
CA GLY A 104 25.03 0.65 -2.60
C GLY A 104 25.34 -0.77 -2.10
N GLY A 105 24.35 -1.57 -1.82
CA GLY A 105 24.46 -3.05 -1.86
C GLY A 105 25.26 -3.75 -0.74
N GLY A 106 25.75 -3.04 0.26
CA GLY A 106 26.66 -3.64 1.25
C GLY A 106 26.03 -4.43 2.40
N GLY A 107 24.74 -4.24 2.70
CA GLY A 107 24.13 -4.86 3.89
C GLY A 107 22.66 -5.20 3.74
N TYR A 108 22.00 -4.68 2.71
CA TYR A 108 20.58 -4.88 2.46
C TYR A 108 20.34 -5.09 0.96
N LYS A 109 19.96 -6.30 0.56
CA LYS A 109 19.56 -6.59 -0.84
C LYS A 109 18.18 -6.00 -1.15
N VAL A 110 17.33 -5.96 -0.16
CA VAL A 110 15.97 -5.45 -0.24
C VAL A 110 15.73 -4.58 0.98
N SER A 111 15.26 -3.36 0.79
CA SER A 111 14.87 -2.50 1.90
C SER A 111 13.71 -1.60 1.53
N GLY A 112 12.93 -1.19 2.54
CA GLY A 112 11.90 -0.16 2.42
C GLY A 112 12.47 1.25 2.56
N GLY A 113 13.55 1.41 3.30
CA GLY A 113 14.19 2.69 3.58
C GLY A 113 15.18 3.13 2.51
N LEU A 114 14.69 3.60 1.36
CA LEU A 114 15.49 3.88 0.17
C LEU A 114 16.08 5.29 0.11
N HIS A 115 15.44 6.26 0.73
CA HIS A 115 15.81 7.66 0.56
C HIS A 115 16.81 8.17 1.60
N GLY A 116 17.10 7.36 2.65
CA GLY A 116 18.03 7.72 3.71
C GLY A 116 17.60 8.97 4.49
N VAL A 117 16.28 9.17 4.65
CA VAL A 117 15.74 10.36 5.33
C VAL A 117 14.82 10.03 6.52
N GLY A 118 14.27 8.83 6.62
CA GLY A 118 13.24 8.49 7.60
C GLY A 118 13.63 8.83 9.04
N ALA A 119 14.76 8.31 9.53
CA ALA A 119 15.21 8.55 10.89
C ALA A 119 15.52 10.03 11.17
N SER A 120 16.17 10.73 10.24
CA SER A 120 16.49 12.15 10.37
C SER A 120 15.25 13.03 10.29
N VAL A 121 14.22 12.65 9.52
CA VAL A 121 12.92 13.32 9.49
C VAL A 121 12.19 13.16 10.81
N VAL A 122 12.16 11.95 11.40
CA VAL A 122 11.57 11.73 12.73
C VAL A 122 12.29 12.59 13.78
N ASN A 123 13.62 12.63 13.76
CA ASN A 123 14.39 13.49 14.66
C ASN A 123 14.03 14.97 14.48
N ALA A 124 14.00 15.46 13.25
CA ALA A 124 13.68 16.87 12.95
C ALA A 124 12.27 17.29 13.43
N LEU A 125 11.29 16.37 13.34
CA LEU A 125 9.89 16.60 13.68
C LEU A 125 9.53 16.22 15.12
N SER A 126 10.51 15.81 15.91
CA SER A 126 10.35 15.48 17.32
C SER A 126 10.82 16.65 18.21
N ASN A 127 10.12 16.84 19.33
CA ASN A 127 10.59 17.73 20.39
C ASN A 127 11.90 17.21 20.96
N TRP A 128 11.95 15.88 21.19
CA TRP A 128 13.19 15.19 21.52
C TRP A 128 13.16 13.75 20.95
N LEU A 129 14.34 13.23 20.66
CA LEU A 129 14.56 11.84 20.27
C LEU A 129 15.79 11.31 21.00
N GLU A 130 15.71 10.07 21.44
CA GLU A 130 16.79 9.35 22.12
C GLU A 130 17.01 8.00 21.45
N VAL A 131 18.24 7.70 21.13
CA VAL A 131 18.65 6.40 20.60
C VAL A 131 19.53 5.67 21.61
N GLN A 132 19.25 4.39 21.79
CA GLN A 132 20.06 3.48 22.58
C GLN A 132 20.43 2.28 21.70
N ILE A 133 21.71 1.91 21.71
CA ILE A 133 22.26 0.84 20.86
C ILE A 133 22.95 -0.18 21.75
N PHE A 134 22.64 -1.45 21.53
CA PHE A 134 23.30 -2.59 22.17
C PHE A 134 24.29 -3.19 21.17
N HIS A 135 25.59 -3.11 21.49
CA HIS A 135 26.65 -3.56 20.60
C HIS A 135 27.91 -3.96 21.41
N ASP A 136 28.46 -5.13 21.12
CA ASP A 136 29.68 -5.66 21.74
C ASP A 136 29.69 -5.61 23.30
N GLY A 137 28.57 -6.00 23.91
CA GLY A 137 28.44 -6.02 25.38
C GLY A 137 28.31 -4.65 26.03
N LYS A 138 28.14 -3.60 25.25
CA LYS A 138 28.04 -2.20 25.69
C LYS A 138 26.70 -1.60 25.29
N ILE A 139 26.30 -0.61 26.05
CA ILE A 139 25.09 0.21 25.78
C ILE A 139 25.56 1.61 25.45
N TYR A 140 25.24 2.05 24.25
CA TYR A 140 25.51 3.40 23.77
C TYR A 140 24.22 4.21 23.73
N LYS A 141 24.33 5.53 24.01
CA LYS A 141 23.18 6.42 24.06
C LYS A 141 23.51 7.79 23.48
N GLN A 142 22.57 8.35 22.73
CA GLN A 142 22.63 9.72 22.23
C GLN A 142 21.23 10.33 22.23
N ARG A 143 21.14 11.64 22.49
CA ARG A 143 19.89 12.40 22.51
C ARG A 143 19.95 13.57 21.56
N TYR A 144 18.82 13.85 20.96
CA TYR A 144 18.60 14.94 20.05
C TYR A 144 17.38 15.76 20.50
N GLU A 145 17.36 17.06 20.17
CA GLU A 145 16.21 17.94 20.38
C GLU A 145 15.98 18.75 19.11
N ARG A 146 14.79 18.60 18.51
CA ARG A 146 14.40 19.26 17.25
C ARG A 146 15.44 19.12 16.13
N GLY A 147 16.02 17.94 16.02
CA GLY A 147 17.05 17.63 15.02
C GLY A 147 18.49 17.91 15.46
N HIS A 148 18.73 18.61 16.58
CA HIS A 148 20.08 18.95 17.03
C HIS A 148 20.62 17.94 18.04
N THR A 149 21.89 17.56 17.89
CA THR A 149 22.59 16.68 18.83
C THR A 149 22.83 17.42 20.15
N MET A 150 22.38 16.82 21.28
CA MET A 150 22.50 17.43 22.60
C MET A 150 23.82 17.10 23.28
N TYR A 151 24.37 15.93 23.00
CA TYR A 151 25.68 15.50 23.51
C TYR A 151 26.27 14.40 22.61
N PRO A 152 27.59 14.22 22.60
CA PRO A 152 28.24 13.16 21.83
C PRO A 152 27.74 11.78 22.23
N LEU A 153 27.80 10.79 21.33
CA LEU A 153 27.50 9.40 21.64
C LEU A 153 28.29 8.93 22.87
N LYS A 154 27.60 8.36 23.86
CA LYS A 154 28.22 7.93 25.14
C LYS A 154 27.97 6.46 25.39
N GLU A 155 28.98 5.75 25.88
CA GLU A 155 28.79 4.47 26.57
C GLU A 155 28.15 4.74 27.95
N VAL A 156 26.97 4.18 28.18
CA VAL A 156 26.19 4.42 29.40
C VAL A 156 26.05 3.19 30.29
N GLY A 157 26.47 2.02 29.79
CA GLY A 157 26.38 0.78 30.56
C GLY A 157 26.93 -0.42 29.81
N LYS A 158 26.78 -1.59 30.44
CA LYS A 158 27.14 -2.89 29.88
C LYS A 158 25.90 -3.75 29.74
N CYS A 159 25.90 -4.66 28.76
CA CYS A 159 24.87 -5.66 28.53
C CYS A 159 25.50 -7.03 28.28
N ASP A 160 24.67 -8.05 28.06
CA ASP A 160 25.18 -9.34 27.57
C ASP A 160 25.89 -9.14 26.21
N ILE A 161 27.00 -9.84 25.99
CA ILE A 161 27.82 -9.74 24.78
C ILE A 161 27.03 -10.12 23.51
N ASN A 162 26.03 -10.99 23.66
CA ASN A 162 25.19 -11.45 22.58
C ASN A 162 23.95 -10.54 22.36
N LYS A 163 23.72 -9.58 23.27
CA LYS A 163 22.61 -8.64 23.11
C LYS A 163 22.97 -7.59 22.10
N THR A 164 22.24 -7.59 21.00
CA THR A 164 22.30 -6.55 19.95
C THR A 164 20.93 -5.90 19.78
N GLY A 165 20.86 -4.78 19.09
CA GLY A 165 19.62 -4.13 18.73
C GLY A 165 19.66 -2.61 18.87
N THR A 166 18.55 -1.99 18.51
CA THR A 166 18.36 -0.54 18.61
C THR A 166 17.06 -0.25 19.35
N THR A 167 17.10 0.73 20.24
CA THR A 167 15.90 1.32 20.85
C THR A 167 15.86 2.79 20.48
N VAL A 168 14.77 3.23 19.86
CA VAL A 168 14.51 4.63 19.52
C VAL A 168 13.28 5.10 20.28
N THR A 169 13.43 6.13 21.11
CA THR A 169 12.30 6.78 21.79
C THR A 169 12.19 8.22 21.32
N PHE A 170 11.00 8.67 20.95
CA PHE A 170 10.80 10.03 20.49
C PHE A 170 9.44 10.60 20.89
N SER A 171 9.40 11.92 21.05
CA SER A 171 8.20 12.69 21.35
C SER A 171 7.93 13.69 20.22
N PRO A 172 6.77 13.65 19.57
CA PRO A 172 6.47 14.55 18.45
C PRO A 172 6.44 16.02 18.89
N ASP A 173 6.84 16.93 18.01
CA ASP A 173 6.83 18.35 18.30
C ASP A 173 5.43 18.95 18.08
N GLY A 174 4.73 19.30 19.17
CA GLY A 174 3.41 19.91 19.14
C GLY A 174 3.34 21.28 18.48
N SER A 175 4.48 21.91 18.14
CA SER A 175 4.49 23.12 17.31
C SER A 175 4.37 22.85 15.81
N ILE A 176 4.47 21.59 15.39
CA ILE A 176 4.41 21.17 13.99
C ILE A 176 3.12 20.41 13.70
N PHE A 177 2.75 19.48 14.60
CA PHE A 177 1.58 18.62 14.41
C PHE A 177 0.32 19.27 14.97
N GLU A 178 -0.80 19.09 14.26
CA GLU A 178 -2.12 19.53 14.70
C GLU A 178 -2.59 18.78 15.96
N GLU A 179 -2.17 17.52 16.06
CA GLU A 179 -2.41 16.64 17.21
C GLU A 179 -1.18 15.77 17.44
N THR A 180 -0.89 15.45 18.71
CA THR A 180 0.27 14.63 19.10
C THR A 180 -0.11 13.33 19.81
N VAL A 181 -1.41 13.01 19.88
CA VAL A 181 -1.91 11.78 20.53
C VAL A 181 -1.93 10.63 19.54
N TYR A 182 -1.20 9.57 19.87
CA TYR A 182 -1.19 8.34 19.03
C TYR A 182 -2.43 7.50 19.27
N ASP A 183 -2.99 6.99 18.16
CA ASP A 183 -4.11 6.06 18.16
C ASP A 183 -3.62 4.61 18.11
N PHE A 184 -3.99 3.82 19.13
CA PHE A 184 -3.58 2.42 19.24
C PHE A 184 -4.11 1.56 18.10
N ASP A 185 -5.36 1.78 17.68
CA ASP A 185 -5.99 0.94 16.66
C ASP A 185 -5.40 1.19 15.27
N THR A 186 -5.02 2.42 14.96
CA THR A 186 -4.26 2.79 13.76
C THR A 186 -2.90 2.09 13.71
N LEU A 187 -2.11 2.13 14.79
CA LEU A 187 -0.84 1.42 14.88
C LEU A 187 -1.04 -0.10 14.82
N LYS A 188 -2.05 -0.62 15.53
CA LYS A 188 -2.40 -2.05 15.53
C LYS A 188 -2.65 -2.59 14.14
N GLN A 189 -3.40 -1.85 13.32
CA GLN A 189 -3.68 -2.25 11.94
C GLN A 189 -2.39 -2.33 11.13
N ARG A 190 -1.60 -1.28 11.12
CA ARG A 190 -0.36 -1.20 10.32
C ARG A 190 0.67 -2.25 10.75
N LEU A 191 0.89 -2.43 12.05
CA LEU A 191 1.85 -3.40 12.58
C LEU A 191 1.42 -4.85 12.30
N ARG A 192 0.12 -5.13 12.30
CA ARG A 192 -0.41 -6.44 11.88
C ARG A 192 -0.13 -6.70 10.40
N GLU A 193 -0.38 -5.73 9.53
CA GLU A 193 -0.07 -5.84 8.09
C GLU A 193 1.42 -6.13 7.88
N THR A 194 2.29 -5.40 8.57
CA THR A 194 3.75 -5.61 8.54
C THR A 194 4.15 -7.02 8.98
N ALA A 195 3.52 -7.54 10.05
CA ALA A 195 3.80 -8.89 10.54
C ALA A 195 3.36 -9.98 9.54
N PHE A 196 2.24 -9.81 8.82
CA PHE A 196 1.83 -10.71 7.76
C PHE A 196 2.81 -10.72 6.57
N LEU A 197 3.38 -9.57 6.24
CA LEU A 197 4.32 -9.42 5.12
C LEU A 197 5.73 -9.93 5.43
N THR A 198 6.07 -10.08 6.71
CA THR A 198 7.39 -10.52 7.18
C THR A 198 7.22 -11.81 7.97
N LYS A 199 7.25 -12.95 7.25
CA LYS A 199 7.11 -14.29 7.88
C LYS A 199 8.06 -14.42 9.07
N ASN A 200 7.56 -15.01 10.17
CA ASN A 200 8.29 -15.27 11.41
C ASN A 200 8.74 -14.04 12.23
N LEU A 201 8.50 -12.82 11.76
CA LEU A 201 8.74 -11.63 12.58
C LEU A 201 7.65 -11.51 13.65
N ARG A 202 8.07 -11.35 14.90
CA ARG A 202 7.18 -11.02 16.00
C ARG A 202 7.13 -9.51 16.19
N ILE A 203 5.94 -8.94 16.23
CA ILE A 203 5.74 -7.51 16.55
C ILE A 203 4.82 -7.42 17.75
N THR A 204 5.28 -6.72 18.80
CA THR A 204 4.46 -6.44 20.00
C THR A 204 4.11 -4.96 20.02
N LEU A 205 2.84 -4.63 20.13
CA LEU A 205 2.35 -3.27 20.35
C LEU A 205 1.81 -3.15 21.77
N ARG A 206 2.32 -2.17 22.55
CA ARG A 206 1.91 -1.87 23.92
C ARG A 206 1.41 -0.44 24.03
N ASP A 207 0.41 -0.24 24.87
CA ASP A 207 -0.07 1.08 25.28
C ASP A 207 0.01 1.17 26.81
N ASP A 208 1.03 1.86 27.30
CA ASP A 208 1.30 2.03 28.73
C ASP A 208 0.47 3.20 29.33
N ARG A 209 -0.35 3.88 28.54
CA ARG A 209 -1.25 4.93 29.01
C ARG A 209 -2.48 4.37 29.73
N GLU A 210 -2.86 3.13 29.39
CA GLU A 210 -4.04 2.45 29.95
C GLU A 210 -3.65 1.51 31.12
N GLU A 211 -4.55 1.35 32.08
CA GLU A 211 -4.42 0.37 33.17
C GLU A 211 -5.65 -0.54 33.19
N PRO A 212 -5.51 -1.86 32.96
CA PRO A 212 -4.27 -2.58 32.68
C PRO A 212 -3.67 -2.23 31.31
N VAL A 213 -2.34 -2.36 31.18
CA VAL A 213 -1.62 -2.13 29.94
C VAL A 213 -2.27 -2.90 28.80
N LYS A 214 -2.56 -2.20 27.71
CA LYS A 214 -3.13 -2.80 26.50
C LYS A 214 -2.00 -3.33 25.62
N GLU A 215 -1.99 -4.63 25.37
CA GLU A 215 -0.94 -5.27 24.57
C GLU A 215 -1.54 -6.14 23.46
N ARG A 216 -0.86 -6.17 22.30
CA ARG A 216 -1.15 -7.07 21.17
C ARG A 216 0.14 -7.59 20.57
N VAL A 217 0.20 -8.88 20.35
CA VAL A 217 1.32 -9.57 19.70
C VAL A 217 0.87 -10.06 18.35
N PHE A 218 1.65 -9.79 17.32
CA PHE A 218 1.47 -10.25 15.95
C PHE A 218 2.64 -11.13 15.58
N HIS A 219 2.34 -12.35 15.13
CA HIS A 219 3.32 -13.32 14.68
C HIS A 219 2.63 -14.30 13.74
N TYR A 220 3.01 -14.33 12.48
CA TYR A 220 2.34 -15.08 11.42
C TYR A 220 3.36 -15.89 10.62
N GLU A 221 3.22 -17.21 10.64
CA GLU A 221 4.07 -18.13 9.88
C GLU A 221 3.58 -18.30 8.44
N GLY A 222 2.26 -18.24 8.25
CA GLY A 222 1.60 -18.39 6.96
C GLY A 222 1.77 -17.19 6.00
N GLY A 223 2.30 -16.06 6.48
CA GLY A 223 2.58 -14.91 5.66
C GLY A 223 1.33 -14.33 4.96
N ILE A 224 1.46 -13.96 3.69
CA ILE A 224 0.34 -13.34 2.95
C ILE A 224 -0.83 -14.27 2.68
N LYS A 225 -0.68 -15.59 2.72
CA LYS A 225 -1.81 -16.53 2.68
C LYS A 225 -2.71 -16.36 3.90
N GLU A 226 -2.08 -16.30 5.07
CA GLU A 226 -2.78 -16.09 6.33
C GLU A 226 -3.42 -14.69 6.38
N PHE A 227 -2.78 -13.70 5.74
CA PHE A 227 -3.35 -12.37 5.60
C PHE A 227 -4.65 -12.37 4.79
N VAL A 228 -4.71 -13.07 3.65
CA VAL A 228 -5.94 -13.24 2.85
C VAL A 228 -7.03 -13.92 3.68
N THR A 229 -6.69 -14.99 4.40
CA THR A 229 -7.62 -15.69 5.30
C THR A 229 -8.14 -14.75 6.38
N TYR A 230 -7.28 -13.94 6.96
CA TYR A 230 -7.67 -12.93 7.95
C TYR A 230 -8.63 -11.89 7.37
N LEU A 231 -8.39 -11.38 6.17
CA LEU A 231 -9.25 -10.39 5.50
C LEU A 231 -10.62 -10.98 5.10
N ASN A 232 -10.68 -12.28 4.88
CA ASN A 232 -11.91 -12.99 4.53
C ASN A 232 -12.66 -13.56 5.75
N LYS A 233 -12.17 -13.35 6.98
CA LYS A 233 -12.77 -13.93 8.20
C LYS A 233 -14.26 -13.64 8.39
N SER A 234 -14.74 -12.50 7.89
CA SER A 234 -16.15 -12.08 7.96
C SER A 234 -16.93 -12.30 6.66
N LYS A 235 -16.35 -13.01 5.69
CA LYS A 235 -16.91 -13.26 4.37
C LYS A 235 -16.96 -14.77 4.12
N GLU A 236 -17.85 -15.23 3.26
CA GLU A 236 -17.93 -16.61 2.84
C GLU A 236 -17.01 -16.84 1.64
N ALA A 237 -15.95 -17.61 1.83
CA ALA A 237 -15.02 -17.98 0.76
C ALA A 237 -15.70 -18.95 -0.22
N LEU A 238 -15.56 -18.73 -1.52
CA LEU A 238 -16.17 -19.61 -2.55
C LEU A 238 -15.47 -20.96 -2.67
N TYR A 239 -14.27 -21.08 -2.15
CA TYR A 239 -13.46 -22.30 -2.10
C TYR A 239 -12.49 -22.22 -0.92
N PRO A 240 -12.07 -23.37 -0.34
CA PRO A 240 -11.34 -23.37 0.93
C PRO A 240 -9.88 -22.89 0.81
N GLU A 241 -9.23 -23.13 -0.33
CA GLU A 241 -7.81 -22.87 -0.50
C GLU A 241 -7.56 -21.43 -0.91
N VAL A 242 -6.50 -20.81 -0.33
CA VAL A 242 -5.96 -19.54 -0.81
C VAL A 242 -5.02 -19.83 -1.97
N ILE A 243 -5.32 -19.29 -3.16
CA ILE A 243 -4.45 -19.36 -4.33
C ILE A 243 -3.18 -18.58 -4.03
N TYR A 244 -2.02 -19.21 -4.25
CA TYR A 244 -0.72 -18.63 -3.96
C TYR A 244 0.22 -18.78 -5.16
N CYS A 245 0.83 -17.68 -5.54
CA CYS A 245 1.83 -17.60 -6.60
C CYS A 245 3.11 -17.02 -6.01
N GLU A 246 4.25 -17.66 -6.23
CA GLU A 246 5.56 -17.21 -5.79
C GLU A 246 6.59 -17.48 -6.88
N GLY A 247 7.49 -16.53 -7.13
CA GLY A 247 8.57 -16.70 -8.09
C GLY A 247 9.46 -15.48 -8.18
N GLU A 248 10.57 -15.64 -8.91
CA GLU A 248 11.50 -14.56 -9.20
C GLU A 248 11.61 -14.38 -10.73
N LYS A 249 11.54 -13.11 -11.17
CA LYS A 249 11.74 -12.74 -12.56
C LYS A 249 12.46 -11.41 -12.66
N ASN A 250 13.56 -11.36 -13.42
CA ASN A 250 14.33 -10.13 -13.63
C ASN A 250 14.77 -9.43 -12.34
N GLY A 251 15.15 -10.18 -11.30
CA GLY A 251 15.54 -9.63 -10.00
C GLY A 251 14.36 -9.14 -9.14
N VAL A 252 13.12 -9.37 -9.57
CA VAL A 252 11.91 -9.06 -8.80
C VAL A 252 11.38 -10.34 -8.20
N LEU A 253 11.37 -10.43 -6.86
CA LEU A 253 10.68 -11.48 -6.13
C LEU A 253 9.19 -11.12 -6.06
N VAL A 254 8.32 -12.04 -6.45
CA VAL A 254 6.87 -11.87 -6.51
C VAL A 254 6.21 -12.86 -5.58
N GLU A 255 5.37 -12.39 -4.69
CA GLU A 255 4.45 -13.19 -3.89
C GLU A 255 3.03 -12.63 -4.06
N VAL A 256 2.09 -13.48 -4.43
CA VAL A 256 0.68 -13.13 -4.54
C VAL A 256 -0.15 -14.19 -3.84
N ALA A 257 -1.07 -13.75 -2.99
CA ALA A 257 -2.09 -14.60 -2.39
C ALA A 257 -3.47 -14.02 -2.71
N MET A 258 -4.43 -14.89 -3.07
CA MET A 258 -5.78 -14.43 -3.43
C MET A 258 -6.84 -15.49 -3.17
N GLN A 259 -8.07 -15.04 -2.91
CA GLN A 259 -9.23 -15.87 -2.73
C GLN A 259 -10.50 -15.10 -3.07
N HIS A 260 -11.43 -15.72 -3.80
CA HIS A 260 -12.75 -15.12 -4.05
C HIS A 260 -13.73 -15.48 -2.92
N ASN A 261 -14.61 -14.56 -2.62
CA ASN A 261 -15.66 -14.67 -1.61
C ASN A 261 -17.02 -14.22 -2.16
N ASP A 262 -18.05 -14.27 -1.34
CA ASP A 262 -19.44 -13.93 -1.67
C ASP A 262 -19.69 -12.42 -1.90
N ALA A 263 -18.75 -11.55 -1.52
CA ALA A 263 -18.90 -10.10 -1.70
C ALA A 263 -18.86 -9.68 -3.18
N TYR A 264 -19.28 -8.43 -3.43
CA TYR A 264 -19.26 -7.81 -4.77
C TYR A 264 -18.07 -6.87 -4.98
N ASN A 265 -17.40 -6.46 -3.92
CA ASN A 265 -16.28 -5.52 -3.96
C ASN A 265 -14.93 -6.22 -4.03
N GLU A 266 -14.02 -5.67 -4.83
CA GLU A 266 -12.60 -6.03 -4.83
C GLU A 266 -11.92 -5.49 -3.55
N ALA A 267 -11.07 -6.31 -2.92
CA ALA A 267 -10.21 -5.93 -1.80
C ALA A 267 -8.77 -6.35 -2.12
N THR A 268 -8.10 -5.57 -2.97
CA THR A 268 -6.71 -5.84 -3.39
C THR A 268 -5.77 -4.85 -2.72
N TYR A 269 -4.76 -5.37 -2.02
CA TYR A 269 -3.70 -4.61 -1.37
C TYR A 269 -2.37 -4.92 -2.05
N SER A 270 -1.58 -3.89 -2.32
CA SER A 270 -0.30 -4.04 -2.99
C SER A 270 0.85 -3.46 -2.16
N PHE A 271 1.98 -4.15 -2.19
CA PHE A 271 3.15 -3.84 -1.38
C PHE A 271 4.43 -3.96 -2.20
N VAL A 272 5.39 -3.12 -1.88
CA VAL A 272 6.76 -3.15 -2.43
C VAL A 272 7.74 -3.05 -1.27
N ASN A 273 8.60 -4.06 -1.08
CA ASN A 273 9.54 -4.12 0.04
C ASN A 273 8.83 -3.89 1.40
N ASN A 274 7.66 -4.52 1.60
CA ASN A 274 6.77 -4.40 2.76
C ASN A 274 6.11 -3.01 2.96
N ILE A 275 6.30 -2.08 2.03
CA ILE A 275 5.63 -0.78 2.05
C ILE A 275 4.33 -0.87 1.25
N ILE A 276 3.23 -0.44 1.86
CA ILE A 276 1.93 -0.38 1.18
C ILE A 276 1.95 0.68 0.07
N THR A 277 1.40 0.32 -1.09
CA THR A 277 1.23 1.22 -2.23
C THR A 277 -0.26 1.44 -2.50
N PRO A 278 -0.93 2.38 -1.80
CA PRO A 278 -2.38 2.56 -1.91
C PRO A 278 -2.85 2.93 -3.33
N GLU A 279 -2.01 3.61 -4.09
CA GLU A 279 -2.28 3.96 -5.49
C GLU A 279 -1.81 2.87 -6.47
N GLY A 280 -1.32 1.73 -5.94
CA GLY A 280 -0.84 0.61 -6.72
C GLY A 280 0.46 0.92 -7.45
N GLY A 281 0.45 0.73 -8.76
CA GLY A 281 1.61 0.91 -9.63
C GLY A 281 1.76 -0.21 -10.64
N THR A 282 2.95 -0.32 -11.22
CA THR A 282 3.26 -1.27 -12.30
C THR A 282 3.06 -2.74 -11.90
N HIS A 283 3.41 -3.12 -10.66
CA HIS A 283 3.23 -4.47 -10.13
C HIS A 283 1.75 -4.86 -10.02
N LEU A 284 0.89 -3.95 -9.54
CA LEU A 284 -0.56 -4.18 -9.50
C LEU A 284 -1.16 -4.24 -10.90
N ALA A 285 -0.67 -3.42 -11.83
CA ALA A 285 -1.08 -3.48 -13.23
C ALA A 285 -0.70 -4.83 -13.87
N GLY A 286 0.49 -5.37 -13.58
CA GLY A 286 0.91 -6.72 -13.99
C GLY A 286 -0.01 -7.81 -13.46
N PHE A 287 -0.34 -7.76 -12.17
CA PHE A 287 -1.29 -8.70 -11.54
C PHE A 287 -2.66 -8.68 -12.21
N ARG A 288 -3.25 -7.49 -12.40
CA ARG A 288 -4.56 -7.35 -13.05
C ARG A 288 -4.58 -7.84 -14.49
N ASN A 289 -3.48 -7.64 -15.21
CA ASN A 289 -3.31 -8.16 -16.57
C ASN A 289 -3.25 -9.69 -16.58
N ALA A 290 -2.41 -10.27 -15.72
CA ALA A 290 -2.27 -11.71 -15.57
C ALA A 290 -3.62 -12.39 -15.27
N LEU A 291 -4.38 -11.87 -14.29
CA LEU A 291 -5.71 -12.39 -13.97
C LEU A 291 -6.63 -12.38 -15.17
N THR A 292 -6.76 -11.23 -15.82
CA THR A 292 -7.70 -11.06 -16.91
C THR A 292 -7.38 -11.98 -18.08
N LYS A 293 -6.11 -12.10 -18.43
CA LYS A 293 -5.62 -12.99 -19.48
C LYS A 293 -5.88 -14.46 -19.13
N THR A 294 -5.36 -14.91 -18.00
CA THR A 294 -5.36 -16.34 -17.63
C THR A 294 -6.79 -16.88 -17.44
N PHE A 295 -7.69 -16.14 -16.79
CA PHE A 295 -9.07 -16.58 -16.63
C PHE A 295 -9.83 -16.62 -17.95
N ASN A 296 -9.62 -15.67 -18.87
CA ASN A 296 -10.25 -15.73 -20.21
C ASN A 296 -9.72 -16.89 -21.04
N GLU A 297 -8.42 -17.15 -21.03
CA GLU A 297 -7.81 -18.28 -21.72
C GLU A 297 -8.36 -19.61 -21.19
N TYR A 298 -8.40 -19.77 -19.85
CA TYR A 298 -8.95 -20.96 -19.20
C TYR A 298 -10.44 -21.18 -19.51
N ALA A 299 -11.25 -20.13 -19.38
CA ALA A 299 -12.70 -20.19 -19.61
C ALA A 299 -13.03 -20.59 -21.05
N ARG A 300 -12.26 -20.11 -22.06
CA ARG A 300 -12.43 -20.49 -23.46
C ARG A 300 -11.95 -21.92 -23.73
N ALA A 301 -10.77 -22.29 -23.25
CA ALA A 301 -10.20 -23.62 -23.43
C ALA A 301 -11.13 -24.71 -22.86
N ASN A 302 -11.79 -24.44 -21.73
CA ASN A 302 -12.73 -25.35 -21.08
C ASN A 302 -14.19 -25.16 -21.49
N LYS A 303 -14.49 -24.34 -22.53
CA LYS A 303 -15.83 -24.09 -23.06
C LYS A 303 -16.83 -23.51 -22.03
N ILE A 304 -16.33 -22.89 -20.97
CA ILE A 304 -17.16 -22.15 -20.00
C ILE A 304 -17.62 -20.82 -20.63
N LEU A 305 -16.76 -20.18 -21.42
CA LEU A 305 -17.04 -18.99 -22.23
C LEU A 305 -17.00 -19.41 -23.72
N LYS A 306 -18.07 -19.14 -24.45
CA LYS A 306 -18.14 -19.45 -25.90
C LYS A 306 -17.29 -18.43 -26.70
N ASP A 307 -16.78 -18.86 -27.86
CA ASP A 307 -15.98 -17.98 -28.73
C ASP A 307 -16.78 -16.77 -29.24
N SER A 308 -18.10 -16.90 -29.37
CA SER A 308 -19.01 -15.83 -29.76
C SER A 308 -19.36 -14.86 -28.63
N GLU A 309 -19.08 -15.19 -27.39
CA GLU A 309 -19.35 -14.35 -26.22
C GLU A 309 -18.18 -13.36 -25.99
N PRO A 310 -18.48 -12.12 -25.54
CA PRO A 310 -17.43 -11.16 -25.20
C PRO A 310 -16.54 -11.67 -24.07
N ALA A 311 -15.27 -11.33 -24.11
CA ALA A 311 -14.34 -11.67 -23.05
C ALA A 311 -14.78 -11.06 -21.70
N LEU A 312 -14.47 -11.78 -20.60
CA LEU A 312 -14.66 -11.27 -19.26
C LEU A 312 -13.76 -10.03 -19.05
N SER A 313 -14.33 -8.97 -18.50
CA SER A 313 -13.53 -7.80 -18.12
C SER A 313 -12.75 -8.08 -16.83
N GLY A 314 -11.68 -7.30 -16.60
CA GLY A 314 -10.96 -7.41 -15.34
C GLY A 314 -11.83 -7.17 -14.11
N ASP A 315 -12.82 -6.28 -14.20
CA ASP A 315 -13.75 -6.00 -13.10
C ASP A 315 -14.68 -7.19 -12.81
N ASP A 316 -15.12 -7.91 -13.85
CA ASP A 316 -15.96 -9.10 -13.68
C ASP A 316 -15.18 -10.22 -12.95
N ILE A 317 -13.89 -10.39 -13.26
CA ILE A 317 -13.02 -11.41 -12.63
C ILE A 317 -12.66 -11.03 -11.18
N ARG A 318 -12.54 -9.75 -10.89
CA ARG A 318 -12.15 -9.26 -9.56
C ARG A 318 -13.35 -9.02 -8.63
N GLU A 319 -14.57 -9.27 -9.07
CA GLU A 319 -15.74 -9.19 -8.19
C GLU A 319 -15.62 -10.22 -7.06
N GLY A 320 -15.64 -9.73 -5.81
CA GLY A 320 -15.47 -10.53 -4.60
C GLY A 320 -14.04 -11.06 -4.39
N LEU A 321 -13.05 -10.54 -5.12
CA LEU A 321 -11.65 -10.91 -4.95
C LEU A 321 -11.05 -10.22 -3.73
N THR A 322 -10.43 -11.01 -2.83
CA THR A 322 -9.46 -10.52 -1.85
C THR A 322 -8.07 -10.97 -2.29
N ALA A 323 -7.15 -10.02 -2.48
CA ALA A 323 -5.80 -10.31 -2.95
C ALA A 323 -4.74 -9.46 -2.25
N ILE A 324 -3.58 -10.07 -2.02
CA ILE A 324 -2.34 -9.42 -1.58
C ILE A 324 -1.32 -9.61 -2.69
N VAL A 325 -0.78 -8.51 -3.18
CA VAL A 325 0.30 -8.47 -4.18
C VAL A 325 1.52 -7.88 -3.52
N SER A 326 2.53 -8.69 -3.25
CA SER A 326 3.78 -8.27 -2.61
C SER A 326 4.95 -8.54 -3.54
N ILE A 327 5.77 -7.53 -3.76
CA ILE A 327 7.03 -7.72 -4.48
C ILE A 327 8.20 -7.23 -3.64
N LYS A 328 9.38 -7.83 -3.90
CA LYS A 328 10.65 -7.34 -3.40
C LYS A 328 11.56 -7.02 -4.58
N ILE A 329 12.08 -5.83 -4.60
CA ILE A 329 12.94 -5.31 -5.67
C ILE A 329 14.08 -4.49 -5.05
N GLU A 330 15.27 -4.59 -5.60
CA GLU A 330 16.47 -3.97 -5.04
C GLU A 330 16.43 -2.43 -5.11
N GLU A 331 16.00 -1.88 -6.25
CA GLU A 331 15.92 -0.43 -6.47
C GLU A 331 14.50 0.01 -6.88
N PRO A 332 13.54 0.09 -5.93
CA PRO A 332 12.19 0.56 -6.25
C PRO A 332 12.16 2.06 -6.54
N GLN A 333 11.44 2.41 -7.59
CA GLN A 333 11.18 3.79 -8.02
C GLN A 333 9.73 4.14 -7.72
N PHE A 334 9.51 4.99 -6.72
CA PHE A 334 8.17 5.44 -6.35
C PHE A 334 7.86 6.82 -6.92
N GLU A 335 6.58 7.04 -7.22
CA GLU A 335 6.07 8.39 -7.48
C GLU A 335 5.96 9.13 -6.13
N GLY A 336 6.98 9.94 -5.79
CA GLY A 336 7.03 10.77 -4.60
C GLY A 336 7.54 10.09 -3.32
N GLN A 337 7.85 10.92 -2.32
CA GLN A 337 8.46 10.51 -1.05
C GLN A 337 7.55 9.61 -0.19
N THR A 338 6.25 9.77 -0.29
CA THR A 338 5.26 8.97 0.46
C THR A 338 5.06 7.55 -0.06
N LYS A 339 5.79 7.16 -1.13
CA LYS A 339 5.89 5.79 -1.68
C LYS A 339 4.53 5.16 -2.06
N GLN A 340 3.56 5.98 -2.49
CA GLN A 340 2.18 5.52 -2.69
C GLN A 340 2.00 4.70 -3.96
N LYS A 341 2.85 4.88 -4.98
CA LYS A 341 2.75 4.24 -6.28
C LYS A 341 4.11 3.84 -6.83
N LEU A 342 4.21 2.60 -7.32
CA LEU A 342 5.44 2.09 -7.95
C LEU A 342 5.50 2.42 -9.44
N GLY A 343 6.67 2.90 -9.90
CA GLY A 343 6.95 3.26 -11.29
C GLY A 343 7.76 2.25 -12.11
N ASN A 344 8.48 1.32 -11.46
CA ASN A 344 9.37 0.35 -12.14
C ASN A 344 8.67 -0.44 -13.24
N SER A 345 9.08 -0.29 -14.49
CA SER A 345 8.48 -0.99 -15.64
C SER A 345 8.68 -2.51 -15.63
N GLU A 346 9.85 -2.96 -15.14
CA GLU A 346 10.21 -4.38 -15.02
C GLU A 346 9.29 -5.15 -14.06
N ALA A 347 8.80 -4.48 -13.01
CA ALA A 347 7.89 -5.08 -12.04
C ALA A 347 6.57 -5.54 -12.67
N ARG A 348 6.06 -4.81 -13.69
CA ARG A 348 4.85 -5.19 -14.42
C ARG A 348 5.00 -6.54 -15.11
N GLY A 349 6.10 -6.70 -15.87
CA GLY A 349 6.36 -7.91 -16.62
C GLY A 349 6.69 -9.10 -15.72
N ALA A 350 7.40 -8.86 -14.62
CA ALA A 350 7.73 -9.90 -13.65
C ALA A 350 6.47 -10.47 -12.99
N VAL A 351 5.60 -9.60 -12.47
CA VAL A 351 4.35 -10.02 -11.83
C VAL A 351 3.41 -10.69 -12.83
N ASP A 352 3.24 -10.12 -14.03
CA ASP A 352 2.41 -10.73 -15.08
C ASP A 352 2.88 -12.15 -15.43
N SER A 353 4.18 -12.35 -15.62
CA SER A 353 4.75 -13.65 -15.97
C SER A 353 4.57 -14.68 -14.84
N VAL A 354 4.99 -14.34 -13.62
CA VAL A 354 4.92 -15.26 -12.46
C VAL A 354 3.48 -15.65 -12.16
N VAL A 355 2.58 -14.65 -12.12
CA VAL A 355 1.17 -14.91 -11.79
C VAL A 355 0.49 -15.69 -12.92
N SER A 356 0.69 -15.35 -14.19
CA SER A 356 0.09 -16.09 -15.31
C SER A 356 0.49 -17.55 -15.31
N GLU A 357 1.78 -17.83 -15.11
CA GLU A 357 2.31 -19.21 -15.09
C GLU A 357 1.74 -20.01 -13.92
N GLN A 358 1.89 -19.51 -12.69
CA GLN A 358 1.46 -20.23 -11.49
C GLN A 358 -0.06 -20.39 -11.40
N LEU A 359 -0.80 -19.37 -11.83
CA LEU A 359 -2.26 -19.41 -11.85
C LEU A 359 -2.76 -20.42 -12.89
N THR A 360 -2.13 -20.51 -14.08
CA THR A 360 -2.48 -21.54 -15.08
C THR A 360 -2.34 -22.93 -14.49
N TYR A 361 -1.21 -23.25 -13.87
CA TYR A 361 -1.01 -24.53 -13.19
C TYR A 361 -2.05 -24.79 -12.10
N PHE A 362 -2.36 -23.79 -11.29
CA PHE A 362 -3.36 -23.93 -10.24
C PHE A 362 -4.76 -24.25 -10.81
N LEU A 363 -5.19 -23.54 -11.85
CA LEU A 363 -6.51 -23.73 -12.47
C LEU A 363 -6.64 -25.10 -13.13
N GLU A 364 -5.56 -25.60 -13.76
CA GLU A 364 -5.53 -26.95 -14.34
C GLU A 364 -5.61 -28.06 -13.28
N GLN A 365 -4.95 -27.87 -12.13
CA GLN A 365 -4.98 -28.81 -11.02
C GLN A 365 -6.30 -28.76 -10.22
N ASN A 366 -7.01 -27.61 -10.23
CA ASN A 366 -8.21 -27.37 -9.44
C ASN A 366 -9.41 -26.96 -10.32
N PRO A 367 -9.90 -27.84 -11.22
CA PRO A 367 -10.93 -27.47 -12.21
C PRO A 367 -12.25 -27.05 -11.57
N GLN A 368 -12.61 -27.55 -10.39
CA GLN A 368 -13.82 -27.12 -9.69
C GLN A 368 -13.71 -25.68 -9.17
N VAL A 369 -12.57 -25.31 -8.59
CA VAL A 369 -12.29 -23.95 -8.15
C VAL A 369 -12.30 -22.99 -9.35
N ALA A 370 -11.61 -23.38 -10.42
CA ALA A 370 -11.56 -22.61 -11.66
C ALA A 370 -12.96 -22.37 -12.25
N LYS A 371 -13.80 -23.41 -12.28
CA LYS A 371 -15.20 -23.32 -12.74
C LYS A 371 -16.00 -22.36 -11.87
N THR A 372 -15.91 -22.48 -10.54
CA THR A 372 -16.62 -21.60 -9.59
C THR A 372 -16.27 -20.13 -9.81
N ILE A 373 -14.99 -19.82 -10.00
CA ILE A 373 -14.52 -18.44 -10.24
C ILE A 373 -15.05 -17.93 -11.61
N CYS A 374 -14.94 -18.74 -12.66
CA CYS A 374 -15.44 -18.36 -13.98
C CYS A 374 -16.97 -18.16 -14.00
N GLU A 375 -17.74 -19.00 -13.31
CA GLU A 375 -19.19 -18.86 -13.20
C GLU A 375 -19.59 -17.57 -12.45
N LYS A 376 -18.89 -17.24 -11.36
CA LYS A 376 -19.09 -15.94 -10.67
C LYS A 376 -18.78 -14.77 -11.60
N SER A 377 -17.66 -14.82 -12.32
CA SER A 377 -17.26 -13.77 -13.26
C SER A 377 -18.27 -13.58 -14.40
N LEU A 378 -18.84 -14.68 -14.91
CA LEU A 378 -19.93 -14.62 -15.92
C LEU A 378 -21.21 -13.99 -15.35
N LEU A 379 -21.53 -14.29 -14.08
CA LEU A 379 -22.66 -13.68 -13.41
C LEU A 379 -22.46 -12.16 -13.24
N ALA A 380 -21.27 -11.74 -12.83
CA ALA A 380 -20.87 -10.35 -12.73
C ALA A 380 -20.97 -9.62 -14.09
N GLN A 381 -20.46 -10.24 -15.17
CA GLN A 381 -20.57 -9.71 -16.52
C GLN A 381 -22.01 -9.47 -16.92
N ARG A 382 -22.89 -10.47 -16.72
CA ARG A 382 -24.32 -10.37 -17.06
C ARG A 382 -25.03 -9.27 -16.24
N ALA A 383 -24.73 -9.16 -14.96
CA ALA A 383 -25.27 -8.11 -14.10
C ALA A 383 -24.83 -6.72 -14.56
N ARG A 384 -23.55 -6.55 -14.89
CA ARG A 384 -22.96 -5.29 -15.41
C ARG A 384 -23.60 -4.90 -16.75
N GLU A 385 -23.78 -5.85 -17.67
CA GLU A 385 -24.42 -5.60 -18.96
C GLU A 385 -25.89 -5.23 -18.82
N ALA A 386 -26.62 -5.92 -17.96
CA ALA A 386 -28.03 -5.60 -17.64
C ALA A 386 -28.16 -4.18 -17.06
N ALA A 387 -27.29 -3.84 -16.11
CA ALA A 387 -27.24 -2.51 -15.51
C ALA A 387 -26.91 -1.41 -16.54
N ARG A 388 -25.99 -1.69 -17.51
CA ARG A 388 -25.68 -0.77 -18.58
C ARG A 388 -26.88 -0.55 -19.50
N LYS A 389 -27.53 -1.64 -19.94
CA LYS A 389 -28.74 -1.56 -20.78
C LYS A 389 -29.85 -0.76 -20.09
N ALA A 390 -30.10 -1.02 -18.80
CA ALA A 390 -31.10 -0.28 -18.04
C ALA A 390 -30.79 1.23 -17.95
N ARG A 391 -29.54 1.59 -17.70
CA ARG A 391 -29.08 2.99 -17.69
C ARG A 391 -29.24 3.67 -19.04
N ASP A 392 -28.87 2.97 -20.12
CA ASP A 392 -29.01 3.50 -21.47
C ASP A 392 -30.49 3.73 -21.85
N LEU A 393 -31.38 2.81 -21.45
CA LEU A 393 -32.83 2.98 -21.64
C LEU A 393 -33.37 4.17 -20.84
N THR A 394 -32.96 4.33 -19.58
CA THR A 394 -33.38 5.46 -18.75
C THR A 394 -32.89 6.79 -19.32
N ARG A 395 -31.62 6.86 -19.73
CA ARG A 395 -31.05 8.07 -20.33
C ARG A 395 -31.75 8.46 -21.64
N ARG A 396 -32.21 7.47 -22.42
CA ARG A 396 -33.00 7.73 -23.65
C ARG A 396 -34.37 8.28 -23.33
N LYS A 397 -35.07 7.68 -22.32
CA LYS A 397 -36.36 8.22 -21.87
C LYS A 397 -36.22 9.66 -21.40
N THR A 398 -35.21 9.97 -20.61
CA THR A 398 -34.95 11.34 -20.12
C THR A 398 -34.53 12.30 -21.23
N ALA A 399 -33.79 11.83 -22.25
CA ALA A 399 -33.43 12.66 -23.40
C ALA A 399 -34.64 12.94 -24.32
N LEU A 400 -35.58 11.99 -24.44
CA LEU A 400 -36.85 12.16 -25.14
C LEU A 400 -37.84 13.04 -24.36
N GLU A 401 -37.82 12.97 -23.03
CA GLU A 401 -38.65 13.82 -22.15
C GLU A 401 -38.08 15.25 -22.00
N GLY A 402 -36.76 15.41 -22.13
CA GLY A 402 -36.07 16.73 -22.03
C GLY A 402 -36.06 17.56 -23.32
N THR A 403 -36.23 16.93 -24.48
CA THR A 403 -36.58 17.59 -25.76
C THR A 403 -38.03 17.26 -26.02
N SER A 404 -38.94 18.07 -25.48
CA SER A 404 -40.28 18.10 -26.07
C SER A 404 -40.09 18.45 -27.57
N LEU A 405 -40.10 17.44 -28.42
CA LEU A 405 -40.40 17.69 -29.82
C LEU A 405 -41.57 18.65 -29.85
N PRO A 406 -41.52 19.78 -30.55
CA PRO A 406 -42.63 20.71 -30.58
C PRO A 406 -43.90 19.89 -30.84
N GLY A 407 -44.90 20.01 -29.99
CA GLY A 407 -46.06 19.18 -29.73
C GLY A 407 -46.81 18.49 -30.86
N LYS A 408 -46.19 18.31 -32.01
CA LYS A 408 -46.72 17.69 -33.20
C LYS A 408 -45.80 16.63 -33.84
N LEU A 409 -44.67 16.30 -33.21
CA LEU A 409 -43.76 15.28 -33.73
C LEU A 409 -43.75 14.08 -32.77
N ALA A 410 -43.95 12.87 -33.29
CA ALA A 410 -43.82 11.61 -32.57
C ALA A 410 -42.59 10.85 -33.12
N ASP A 411 -41.84 10.19 -32.28
CA ASP A 411 -40.64 9.48 -32.65
C ASP A 411 -40.88 7.98 -32.84
N CYS A 412 -40.06 7.35 -33.69
CA CYS A 412 -40.10 5.92 -33.98
C CYS A 412 -39.40 5.12 -32.87
N SER A 413 -39.92 3.93 -32.54
CA SER A 413 -39.33 3.02 -31.53
C SER A 413 -38.14 2.24 -32.03
N ASP A 414 -37.95 2.06 -33.36
CA ASP A 414 -36.79 1.39 -33.94
C ASP A 414 -35.61 2.36 -34.15
N LYS A 415 -34.40 1.84 -34.06
CA LYS A 415 -33.16 2.60 -34.20
C LYS A 415 -32.48 2.51 -35.53
N ASP A 416 -32.80 1.49 -36.31
CA ASP A 416 -32.24 1.33 -37.64
C ASP A 416 -33.05 2.20 -38.60
N PRO A 417 -32.45 3.24 -39.19
CA PRO A 417 -33.16 4.10 -40.14
C PRO A 417 -33.78 3.36 -41.32
N LYS A 418 -33.32 2.15 -41.62
CA LYS A 418 -33.87 1.29 -42.68
C LYS A 418 -35.24 0.70 -42.35
N ASN A 419 -35.55 0.63 -41.05
CA ASN A 419 -36.82 0.12 -40.53
C ASN A 419 -37.76 1.25 -40.08
N CYS A 420 -37.39 2.50 -40.30
CA CYS A 420 -38.16 3.67 -39.92
C CYS A 420 -38.80 4.34 -41.12
N GLU A 421 -40.03 4.77 -40.96
CA GLU A 421 -40.77 5.54 -41.97
C GLU A 421 -41.16 6.89 -41.37
N ILE A 422 -41.22 7.92 -42.21
CA ILE A 422 -41.71 9.25 -41.86
C ILE A 422 -43.13 9.43 -42.41
N PHE A 423 -44.06 9.65 -41.50
CA PHE A 423 -45.45 9.99 -41.87
C PHE A 423 -45.64 11.50 -41.72
N ILE A 424 -46.05 12.15 -42.79
CA ILE A 424 -46.43 13.55 -42.79
C ILE A 424 -47.97 13.61 -42.90
N VAL A 425 -48.60 14.15 -41.84
CA VAL A 425 -50.07 14.20 -41.73
C VAL A 425 -50.56 15.64 -41.61
N GLU A 426 -51.71 15.91 -42.13
CA GLU A 426 -52.39 17.22 -42.05
C GLU A 426 -53.39 17.18 -40.88
N GLY A 427 -53.01 17.87 -39.77
CA GLY A 427 -53.86 18.02 -38.57
C GLY A 427 -53.66 16.95 -37.48
N ASP A 428 -53.97 17.33 -36.23
CA ASP A 428 -53.74 16.53 -35.04
C ASP A 428 -54.59 15.25 -34.96
N SER A 429 -55.74 15.21 -35.58
CA SER A 429 -56.60 14.05 -35.60
C SER A 429 -56.07 12.89 -36.47
N ALA A 430 -55.33 13.15 -37.50
CA ALA A 430 -54.69 12.13 -38.35
C ALA A 430 -53.42 11.58 -37.70
N GLY A 431 -52.62 12.39 -36.97
CA GLY A 431 -51.43 11.98 -36.25
C GLY A 431 -51.74 11.04 -35.05
N GLY A 432 -52.84 11.20 -34.39
CA GLY A 432 -53.27 10.35 -33.28
C GLY A 432 -53.62 8.89 -33.65
N ILE A 433 -53.96 8.65 -34.92
CA ILE A 433 -54.28 7.30 -35.42
C ILE A 433 -52.99 6.55 -35.81
N ILE A 434 -51.98 7.24 -36.28
CA ILE A 434 -50.70 6.63 -36.71
C ILE A 434 -49.83 6.19 -35.48
N ILE A 435 -49.96 6.85 -34.32
CA ILE A 435 -49.21 6.48 -33.10
C ILE A 435 -49.76 5.19 -32.46
N ILE A 436 -50.94 4.73 -32.85
CA ILE A 436 -51.63 3.53 -32.33
C ILE A 436 -51.33 2.28 -33.21
N LEU A 437 -50.81 2.43 -34.37
CA LEU A 437 -50.34 1.35 -35.26
C LEU A 437 -48.86 1.10 -35.11
#